data_ef0824ef1cf66182691265d24afe1248
#
_entry.id   ef0824ef1cf66182691265d24afe1248
#
_cell.length_a   1.000
_cell.length_b   1.000
_cell.length_c   1.000
_cell.angle_alpha   90.00
_cell.angle_beta   90.00
_cell.angle_gamma   90.00
#
_symmetry.space_group_name_H-M   'P 1'
#
loop_
_entity.id
_entity.type
_entity.pdbx_description
1 polymer ?
#
loop_
_entity_poly.entity_id
_entity_poly.type
_entity_poly.pdbx_seq_one_letter_code
_entity_poly.pdbx_strand_id
1 'polypeptide(L)'
;MEMQQNVWVPVPVVEIRTQSSVHVRRADGIVVQTPIEGTTQTLDDAKENVTTFQMLTEGRQTPLHVDGRPSYRQKPGVREYYASPAAAKNLAAMALLIGSSSGRFLFNLFLALSRPSTPTRVFTSEQEAITWLLRFRRF
;
A
#
# COMPACT_ATOMS: atom_id res chain seq x y z
N MET A 1 -8.41 32.19 10.85
CA MET A 1 -9.51 31.40 10.93
C MET A 1 -9.43 30.08 10.19
N GLU A 2 -8.86 30.04 9.07
CA GLU A 2 -8.83 28.77 8.32
C GLU A 2 -7.63 27.91 8.59
N MET A 3 -6.83 28.28 9.55
CA MET A 3 -5.56 27.59 9.80
C MET A 3 -5.74 26.15 10.22
N GLN A 4 -6.85 25.83 10.84
CA GLN A 4 -7.06 24.46 11.35
C GLN A 4 -7.33 23.46 10.27
N GLN A 5 -7.55 23.90 9.04
CA GLN A 5 -7.95 23.01 7.95
C GLN A 5 -6.91 21.96 7.62
N ASN A 6 -5.65 22.23 7.95
CA ASN A 6 -4.55 21.29 7.64
C ASN A 6 -4.08 20.50 8.85
N VAL A 7 -4.88 20.48 9.91
CA VAL A 7 -4.56 19.69 11.09
C VAL A 7 -5.11 18.28 10.90
N TRP A 8 -4.24 17.29 11.03
CA TRP A 8 -4.67 15.91 10.94
C TRP A 8 -5.40 15.51 12.22
N VAL A 9 -6.59 14.96 12.04
CA VAL A 9 -7.36 14.39 13.16
C VAL A 9 -7.14 12.88 13.12
N PRO A 10 -6.58 12.27 14.19
CA PRO A 10 -6.34 10.84 14.20
C PRO A 10 -7.61 10.03 13.92
N VAL A 11 -7.47 8.98 13.14
CA VAL A 11 -8.56 8.05 12.83
C VAL A 11 -8.39 6.77 13.65
N PRO A 12 -9.45 6.00 13.88
CA PRO A 12 -9.33 4.73 14.57
C PRO A 12 -8.39 3.78 13.82
N VAL A 13 -7.55 3.08 14.56
CA VAL A 13 -6.70 2.02 14.01
C VAL A 13 -7.58 0.81 13.71
N VAL A 14 -7.50 0.30 12.49
CA VAL A 14 -8.29 -0.86 12.04
C VAL A 14 -7.32 -1.88 11.44
N GLU A 15 -7.45 -3.12 11.87
CA GLU A 15 -6.66 -4.21 11.29
C GLU A 15 -7.61 -5.21 10.62
N ILE A 16 -7.33 -5.56 9.37
CA ILE A 16 -8.10 -6.55 8.60
C ILE A 16 -7.13 -7.53 7.99
N ARG A 17 -7.40 -8.82 8.19
CA ARG A 17 -6.61 -9.90 7.60
C ARG A 17 -7.39 -10.48 6.42
N THR A 18 -6.72 -10.55 5.27
CA THR A 18 -7.22 -11.25 4.09
C THR A 18 -6.58 -12.63 4.00
N GLN A 19 -6.84 -13.37 2.92
CA GLN A 19 -6.19 -14.66 2.70
C GLN A 19 -4.68 -14.54 2.59
N SER A 20 -4.18 -13.43 2.04
CA SER A 20 -2.75 -13.33 1.69
C SER A 20 -2.03 -12.18 2.37
N SER A 21 -2.70 -11.31 3.11
CA SER A 21 -2.08 -10.11 3.67
C SER A 21 -2.78 -9.65 4.95
N VAL A 22 -2.05 -8.84 5.72
CA VAL A 22 -2.62 -8.12 6.85
C VAL A 22 -2.61 -6.63 6.48
N HIS A 23 -3.75 -5.97 6.67
CA HIS A 23 -3.91 -4.55 6.39
C HIS A 23 -4.16 -3.81 7.69
N VAL A 24 -3.41 -2.75 7.93
CA VAL A 24 -3.61 -1.90 9.11
C VAL A 24 -3.80 -0.47 8.64
N ARG A 25 -4.93 0.15 9.00
CA ARG A 25 -5.07 1.59 8.86
C ARG A 25 -4.58 2.23 10.14
N ARG A 26 -3.51 2.99 10.05
CA ARG A 26 -2.88 3.67 11.18
C ARG A 26 -3.67 4.91 11.57
N ALA A 27 -3.44 5.38 12.79
CA ALA A 27 -4.06 6.62 13.27
C ALA A 27 -3.71 7.83 12.39
N ASP A 28 -2.54 7.79 11.72
CA ASP A 28 -2.14 8.86 10.82
C ASP A 28 -2.76 8.71 9.41
N GLY A 29 -3.62 7.73 9.20
CA GLY A 29 -4.35 7.53 7.96
C GLY A 29 -3.61 6.70 6.92
N ILE A 30 -2.36 6.35 7.15
CA ILE A 30 -1.62 5.49 6.21
C ILE A 30 -2.11 4.05 6.39
N VAL A 31 -2.37 3.38 5.27
CA VAL A 31 -2.68 1.94 5.28
C VAL A 31 -1.39 1.18 5.03
N VAL A 32 -1.10 0.22 5.90
CA VAL A 32 0.06 -0.68 5.75
C VAL A 32 -0.45 -2.05 5.35
N GLN A 33 0.06 -2.57 4.25
CA GLN A 33 -0.26 -3.91 3.75
C GLN A 33 0.98 -4.77 3.85
N THR A 34 0.88 -5.87 4.60
CA THR A 34 1.98 -6.81 4.79
C THR A 34 1.57 -8.18 4.29
N PRO A 35 2.19 -8.70 3.22
CA PRO A 35 1.93 -10.06 2.78
C PRO A 35 2.26 -11.07 3.88
N ILE A 36 1.48 -12.14 3.94
CA ILE A 36 1.73 -13.21 4.90
C ILE A 36 2.87 -14.08 4.37
N GLU A 37 3.86 -14.32 5.24
CA GLU A 37 5.03 -15.12 4.91
C GLU A 37 4.63 -16.47 4.31
N GLY A 38 5.25 -16.84 3.19
CA GLY A 38 5.06 -18.13 2.56
C GLY A 38 3.82 -18.27 1.68
N THR A 39 3.02 -17.22 1.53
CA THR A 39 1.81 -17.30 0.70
C THR A 39 2.15 -17.19 -0.78
N THR A 40 1.26 -17.76 -1.61
CA THR A 40 1.25 -17.52 -3.04
C THR A 40 -0.05 -16.79 -3.36
N GLN A 41 0.05 -15.54 -3.79
CA GLN A 41 -1.12 -14.72 -4.11
C GLN A 41 -1.70 -15.14 -5.45
N THR A 42 -3.00 -15.39 -5.46
CA THR A 42 -3.77 -15.59 -6.67
C THR A 42 -4.38 -14.27 -7.11
N LEU A 43 -5.00 -14.26 -8.30
CA LEU A 43 -5.73 -13.07 -8.75
C LEU A 43 -6.88 -12.72 -7.79
N ASP A 44 -7.58 -13.73 -7.27
CA ASP A 44 -8.64 -13.47 -6.29
C ASP A 44 -8.07 -12.86 -5.00
N ASP A 45 -6.89 -13.31 -4.57
CA ASP A 45 -6.22 -12.70 -3.41
C ASP A 45 -5.88 -11.25 -3.68
N ALA A 46 -5.40 -10.93 -4.88
CA ALA A 46 -5.08 -9.56 -5.24
C ALA A 46 -6.34 -8.67 -5.23
N LYS A 47 -7.44 -9.18 -5.77
CA LYS A 47 -8.71 -8.45 -5.75
C LYS A 47 -9.21 -8.23 -4.34
N GLU A 48 -9.08 -9.23 -3.48
CA GLU A 48 -9.45 -9.09 -2.07
C GLU A 48 -8.61 -8.01 -1.39
N ASN A 49 -7.30 -8.00 -1.64
CA ASN A 49 -6.41 -7.01 -1.04
C ASN A 49 -6.77 -5.59 -1.51
N VAL A 50 -7.06 -5.41 -2.79
CA VAL A 50 -7.43 -4.10 -3.33
C VAL A 50 -8.78 -3.65 -2.74
N THR A 51 -9.76 -4.55 -2.68
CA THR A 51 -11.07 -4.22 -2.09
C THR A 51 -10.92 -3.83 -0.62
N THR A 52 -10.09 -4.55 0.12
CA THR A 52 -9.84 -4.25 1.53
C THR A 52 -9.18 -2.87 1.70
N PHE A 53 -8.18 -2.57 0.86
CA PHE A 53 -7.56 -1.24 0.89
C PHE A 53 -8.61 -0.16 0.62
N GLN A 54 -9.39 -0.33 -0.45
CA GLN A 54 -10.38 0.68 -0.84
C GLN A 54 -11.44 0.89 0.23
N MET A 55 -11.82 -0.16 0.91
CA MET A 55 -12.75 -0.05 2.03
C MET A 55 -12.15 0.76 3.17
N LEU A 56 -10.88 0.53 3.49
CA LEU A 56 -10.20 1.24 4.56
C LEU A 56 -9.98 2.72 4.25
N THR A 57 -10.01 3.12 2.99
CA THR A 57 -9.85 4.53 2.62
C THR A 57 -11.07 5.37 2.94
N GLU A 58 -12.24 4.75 3.06
CA GLU A 58 -13.51 5.46 3.29
C GLU A 58 -13.73 6.58 2.26
N GLY A 59 -13.34 6.32 1.02
CA GLY A 59 -13.51 7.27 -0.09
C GLY A 59 -12.48 8.37 -0.18
N ARG A 60 -11.48 8.37 0.71
CA ARG A 60 -10.43 9.41 0.70
C ARG A 60 -9.23 8.94 -0.10
N GLN A 61 -8.52 9.89 -0.69
CA GLN A 61 -7.21 9.62 -1.27
C GLN A 61 -6.25 9.26 -0.14
N THR A 62 -5.74 8.02 -0.16
CA THR A 62 -5.04 7.43 0.98
C THR A 62 -3.66 6.91 0.57
N PRO A 63 -2.61 7.22 1.35
CA PRO A 63 -1.29 6.64 1.11
C PRO A 63 -1.26 5.17 1.52
N LEU A 64 -0.54 4.36 0.74
CA LEU A 64 -0.37 2.92 0.99
C LEU A 64 1.11 2.60 1.18
N HIS A 65 1.41 1.89 2.26
CA HIS A 65 2.74 1.34 2.52
C HIS A 65 2.67 -0.18 2.35
N VAL A 66 3.42 -0.71 1.39
CA VAL A 66 3.52 -2.16 1.21
C VAL A 66 4.83 -2.63 1.83
N ASP A 67 4.73 -3.49 2.84
CA ASP A 67 5.91 -4.10 3.45
C ASP A 67 6.26 -5.35 2.65
N GLY A 68 7.29 -5.24 1.83
CA GLY A 68 7.74 -6.33 0.97
C GLY A 68 8.80 -7.22 1.58
N ARG A 69 9.06 -7.11 2.89
CA ARG A 69 10.11 -7.92 3.52
C ARG A 69 9.74 -9.39 3.70
N PRO A 70 8.47 -9.76 3.98
CA PRO A 70 8.12 -11.19 4.02
C PRO A 70 8.31 -11.84 2.66
N SER A 71 8.66 -13.12 2.68
CA SER A 71 8.82 -13.91 1.45
C SER A 71 7.46 -14.42 0.99
N TYR A 72 7.09 -14.12 -0.24
CA TYR A 72 5.83 -14.58 -0.82
C TYR A 72 5.96 -14.61 -2.34
N ARG A 73 4.99 -15.23 -3.00
CA ARG A 73 4.96 -15.38 -4.45
C ARG A 73 3.67 -14.80 -5.02
N GLN A 74 3.70 -14.53 -6.32
CA GLN A 74 2.52 -14.04 -7.03
C GLN A 74 2.30 -14.90 -8.27
N LYS A 75 1.07 -15.34 -8.47
CA LYS A 75 0.69 -16.06 -9.68
C LYS A 75 0.62 -15.11 -10.86
N PRO A 76 0.66 -15.65 -12.10
CA PRO A 76 0.49 -14.82 -13.30
C PRO A 76 -0.80 -14.00 -13.23
N GLY A 77 -0.73 -12.75 -13.69
CA GLY A 77 -1.88 -11.83 -13.71
C GLY A 77 -1.98 -10.95 -12.47
N VAL A 78 -1.33 -11.31 -11.36
CA VAL A 78 -1.43 -10.53 -10.11
C VAL A 78 -0.79 -9.16 -10.28
N ARG A 79 0.41 -9.09 -10.84
CA ARG A 79 1.09 -7.80 -11.04
C ARG A 79 0.28 -6.87 -11.93
N GLU A 80 -0.24 -7.43 -13.01
CA GLU A 80 -1.02 -6.67 -13.97
C GLU A 80 -2.28 -6.11 -13.31
N TYR A 81 -2.90 -6.88 -12.43
CA TYR A 81 -4.07 -6.40 -11.72
C TYR A 81 -3.72 -5.26 -10.77
N TYR A 82 -2.65 -5.40 -9.99
CA TYR A 82 -2.21 -4.32 -9.10
C TYR A 82 -1.84 -3.06 -9.89
N ALA A 83 -1.39 -3.21 -11.13
CA ALA A 83 -1.05 -2.08 -11.99
C ALA A 83 -2.26 -1.51 -12.73
N SER A 84 -3.45 -2.08 -12.56
CA SER A 84 -4.64 -1.65 -13.29
C SER A 84 -5.23 -0.36 -12.70
N PRO A 85 -5.98 0.42 -13.52
CA PRO A 85 -6.67 1.60 -13.00
C PRO A 85 -7.65 1.29 -11.86
N ALA A 86 -8.30 0.12 -11.91
CA ALA A 86 -9.24 -0.28 -10.87
C ALA A 86 -8.56 -0.40 -9.51
N ALA A 87 -7.31 -0.88 -9.49
CA ALA A 87 -6.55 -1.03 -8.25
C ALA A 87 -6.06 0.31 -7.70
N ALA A 88 -6.01 1.35 -8.53
CA ALA A 88 -5.49 2.66 -8.14
C ALA A 88 -6.53 3.58 -7.52
N LYS A 89 -7.79 3.14 -7.42
CA LYS A 89 -8.85 3.98 -6.87
C LYS A 89 -8.54 4.33 -5.41
N ASN A 90 -8.59 5.62 -5.11
CA ASN A 90 -8.31 6.17 -3.79
C ASN A 90 -6.88 5.97 -3.31
N LEU A 91 -5.96 5.66 -4.22
CA LEU A 91 -4.55 5.50 -3.90
C LEU A 91 -3.82 6.82 -4.13
N ALA A 92 -3.45 7.50 -3.06
CA ALA A 92 -2.77 8.81 -3.16
C ALA A 92 -1.30 8.67 -3.50
N ALA A 93 -0.65 7.66 -2.93
CA ALA A 93 0.77 7.37 -3.13
C ALA A 93 1.07 5.99 -2.59
N MET A 94 2.13 5.37 -3.07
CA MET A 94 2.52 4.04 -2.61
C MET A 94 4.02 3.99 -2.31
N ALA A 95 4.37 3.50 -1.13
CA ALA A 95 5.75 3.21 -0.75
C ALA A 95 5.93 1.70 -0.67
N LEU A 96 7.00 1.20 -1.28
CA LEU A 96 7.38 -0.20 -1.21
C LEU A 96 8.61 -0.32 -0.32
N LEU A 97 8.49 -1.05 0.77
CA LEU A 97 9.62 -1.31 1.66
C LEU A 97 10.25 -2.64 1.24
N ILE A 98 11.54 -2.62 0.93
CA ILE A 98 12.25 -3.81 0.47
C ILE A 98 13.31 -4.23 1.49
N GLY A 99 13.55 -5.54 1.55
CA GLY A 99 14.72 -6.08 2.22
C GLY A 99 15.77 -6.45 1.19
N SER A 100 17.02 -6.59 1.61
CA SER A 100 18.13 -6.86 0.72
C SER A 100 17.93 -8.15 -0.09
N SER A 101 17.30 -9.18 0.51
CA SER A 101 17.12 -10.47 -0.14
C SER A 101 16.02 -10.47 -1.20
N SER A 102 15.11 -9.51 -1.16
CA SER A 102 13.98 -9.45 -2.09
C SER A 102 14.05 -8.26 -3.01
N GLY A 103 15.17 -7.55 -3.02
CA GLY A 103 15.28 -6.28 -3.76
C GLY A 103 14.99 -6.41 -5.24
N ARG A 104 15.51 -7.47 -5.89
CA ARG A 104 15.29 -7.65 -7.34
C ARG A 104 13.82 -7.87 -7.66
N PHE A 105 13.16 -8.73 -6.90
CA PHE A 105 11.75 -9.02 -7.12
C PHE A 105 10.92 -7.75 -6.94
N LEU A 106 11.18 -7.01 -5.88
CA LEU A 106 10.42 -5.80 -5.58
C LEU A 106 10.74 -4.66 -6.53
N PHE A 107 11.97 -4.60 -7.04
CA PHE A 107 12.30 -3.65 -8.09
C PHE A 107 11.43 -3.90 -9.34
N ASN A 108 11.28 -5.16 -9.73
CA ASN A 108 10.41 -5.51 -10.86
C ASN A 108 8.96 -5.17 -10.58
N LEU A 109 8.50 -5.41 -9.34
CA LEU A 109 7.16 -5.04 -8.93
C LEU A 109 6.95 -3.53 -9.00
N PHE A 110 7.94 -2.77 -8.53
CA PHE A 110 7.91 -1.31 -8.61
C PHE A 110 7.74 -0.83 -10.04
N LEU A 111 8.51 -1.39 -10.97
CA LEU A 111 8.40 -1.02 -12.38
C LEU A 111 7.01 -1.34 -12.94
N ALA A 112 6.43 -2.47 -12.55
CA ALA A 112 5.10 -2.87 -13.01
C ALA A 112 4.01 -1.97 -12.44
N LEU A 113 4.19 -1.46 -11.23
CA LEU A 113 3.21 -0.62 -10.55
C LEU A 113 3.44 0.86 -10.79
N SER A 114 4.56 1.24 -11.40
CA SER A 114 4.89 2.64 -11.64
C SER A 114 3.88 3.27 -12.58
N ARG A 115 3.28 4.39 -12.14
CA ARG A 115 2.27 5.11 -12.91
C ARG A 115 2.52 6.60 -12.83
N PRO A 116 2.30 7.32 -13.94
CA PRO A 116 2.50 8.77 -13.92
C PRO A 116 1.62 9.50 -12.92
N SER A 117 0.38 9.00 -12.71
CA SER A 117 -0.60 9.68 -11.86
C SER A 117 -0.52 9.30 -10.39
N THR A 118 0.19 8.21 -10.03
CA THR A 118 0.30 7.75 -8.65
C THR A 118 1.76 7.77 -8.24
N PRO A 119 2.16 8.68 -7.34
CA PRO A 119 3.53 8.68 -6.84
C PRO A 119 3.85 7.34 -6.18
N THR A 120 4.95 6.72 -6.62
CA THR A 120 5.38 5.43 -6.11
C THR A 120 6.87 5.46 -5.89
N ARG A 121 7.33 4.96 -4.73
CA ARG A 121 8.73 5.02 -4.35
C ARG A 121 9.13 3.79 -3.56
N VAL A 122 10.38 3.35 -3.76
CA VAL A 122 10.94 2.20 -3.06
C VAL A 122 11.83 2.69 -1.92
N PHE A 123 11.73 2.04 -0.77
CA PHE A 123 12.49 2.39 0.43
C PHE A 123 13.14 1.16 1.03
N THR A 124 14.23 1.37 1.75
CA THR A 124 14.85 0.34 2.58
C THR A 124 14.66 0.63 4.07
N SER A 125 14.09 1.78 4.42
CA SER A 125 13.80 2.20 5.79
C SER A 125 12.31 2.45 5.92
N GLU A 126 11.69 1.78 6.89
CA GLU A 126 10.27 1.96 7.17
C GLU A 126 9.97 3.40 7.60
N GLN A 127 10.82 3.97 8.45
CA GLN A 127 10.61 5.32 8.91
C GLN A 127 10.63 6.32 7.76
N GLU A 128 11.56 6.17 6.83
CA GLU A 128 11.62 7.07 5.66
C GLU A 128 10.40 6.89 4.77
N ALA A 129 9.92 5.66 4.60
CA ALA A 129 8.72 5.40 3.83
C ALA A 129 7.51 6.11 4.43
N ILE A 130 7.33 5.98 5.74
CA ILE A 130 6.21 6.62 6.45
C ILE A 130 6.33 8.13 6.34
N THR A 131 7.51 8.69 6.57
CA THR A 131 7.73 10.14 6.49
C THR A 131 7.35 10.67 5.11
N TRP A 132 7.75 9.95 4.06
CA TRP A 132 7.41 10.36 2.70
C TRP A 132 5.90 10.28 2.45
N LEU A 133 5.24 9.21 2.91
CA LEU A 133 3.81 9.01 2.69
C LEU A 133 2.96 10.06 3.41
N LEU A 134 3.42 10.57 4.56
CA LEU A 134 2.67 11.59 5.29
C LEU A 134 2.41 12.85 4.46
N ARG A 135 3.22 13.09 3.45
CA ARG A 135 3.07 14.24 2.56
C ARG A 135 1.83 14.13 1.66
N PHE A 136 1.27 12.94 1.54
CA PHE A 136 0.17 12.67 0.62
C PHE A 136 -1.17 12.45 1.33
N ARG A 137 -1.23 12.74 2.62
CA ARG A 137 -2.50 12.65 3.33
C ARG A 137 -3.44 13.75 2.85
N ARG A 138 -4.73 13.42 2.82
CA ARG A 138 -5.79 14.40 2.52
C ARG A 138 -6.60 14.66 3.77
N PHE A 139 -6.84 15.91 4.04
CA PHE A 139 -7.56 16.36 5.23
C PHE A 139 -9.05 16.49 4.97
#